data_9878dd32f1ddc7fd311d24c6a0e56b1e
#
_entry.id   9878dd32f1ddc7fd311d24c6a0e56b1e
#
_cell.length_a   1.000
_cell.length_b   1.000
_cell.length_c   1.000
_cell.angle_alpha   90.00
_cell.angle_beta   90.00
_cell.angle_gamma   90.00
#
_symmetry.space_group_name_H-M   'P 1'
#
loop_
_entity.id
_entity.type
_entity.pdbx_description
1 polymer ?
#
loop_
_entity_poly.entity_id
_entity_poly.type
_entity_poly.pdbx_seq_one_letter_code
_entity_poly.pdbx_strand_id
1 'polypeptide(L)'
;INNQTAGDAEIISSKNIKHNIGQLYFSIKYDQKLLKMVLKKKLGLLYKLIPNFLIKRIFITAGLINSDHSTYRAIIKKEDLSLHIIRDHEKEKKLKFEVFNQLNLLGKNYNFFAVNLLSKFCKFGRSFRFGCSIPMLNKDEIKENKNNNLYTKKNGEISKFKNVYIIDSSNFKNIPAGDISLTIMANALRIAVENQND
;
A
#
# COMPACT_ATOMS: atom_id res chain seq x y z
N ILE A 1 31.55 2.50 4.15
CA ILE A 1 30.18 2.45 3.58
C ILE A 1 29.47 1.37 4.36
N ASN A 2 28.77 1.75 5.42
CA ASN A 2 28.00 0.81 6.23
C ASN A 2 26.67 0.53 5.53
N ASN A 3 26.51 -0.67 5.03
CA ASN A 3 25.23 -1.20 4.56
C ASN A 3 24.24 -1.18 5.72
N GLN A 4 23.18 -0.40 5.56
CA GLN A 4 22.10 -0.36 6.51
C GLN A 4 21.00 -1.26 6.05
N THR A 5 20.73 -2.26 6.86
CA THR A 5 19.54 -3.09 6.74
C THR A 5 18.35 -2.28 7.24
N ALA A 6 17.41 -2.00 6.37
CA ALA A 6 16.08 -1.60 6.80
C ALA A 6 15.44 -2.83 7.47
N GLY A 7 14.97 -2.67 8.69
CA GLY A 7 14.16 -3.71 9.34
C GLY A 7 12.74 -3.63 8.80
N ASP A 8 12.21 -4.76 8.36
CA ASP A 8 10.82 -4.88 7.93
C ASP A 8 9.98 -5.39 9.10
N ALA A 9 8.85 -4.74 9.36
CA ALA A 9 7.86 -5.22 10.31
C ALA A 9 6.50 -5.34 9.62
N GLU A 10 5.86 -6.48 9.80
CA GLU A 10 4.52 -6.73 9.31
C GLU A 10 3.48 -6.23 10.31
N ILE A 11 2.49 -5.50 9.82
CA ILE A 11 1.32 -5.11 10.59
C ILE A 11 0.21 -6.11 10.31
N ILE A 12 -0.10 -6.93 11.31
CA ILE A 12 -1.13 -7.94 11.24
C ILE A 12 -2.38 -7.43 11.97
N SER A 13 -3.55 -7.55 11.36
CA SER A 13 -4.81 -7.21 12.02
C SER A 13 -5.09 -8.17 13.16
N SER A 14 -5.43 -7.63 14.34
CA SER A 14 -5.76 -8.41 15.54
C SER A 14 -7.03 -9.26 15.40
N LYS A 15 -7.92 -8.92 14.47
CA LYS A 15 -9.19 -9.63 14.26
C LYS A 15 -9.13 -10.75 13.23
N ASN A 16 -8.11 -10.78 12.38
CA ASN A 16 -7.92 -11.81 11.36
C ASN A 16 -6.44 -11.97 11.07
N ILE A 17 -5.83 -12.97 11.66
CA ILE A 17 -4.42 -13.34 11.46
C ILE A 17 -4.07 -13.61 9.97
N LYS A 18 -5.09 -13.76 9.12
CA LYS A 18 -4.94 -14.09 7.70
C LYS A 18 -4.71 -12.88 6.77
N HIS A 19 -4.84 -11.65 7.24
CA HIS A 19 -4.72 -10.47 6.38
C HIS A 19 -3.69 -9.47 6.94
N ASN A 20 -2.54 -9.42 6.32
CA ASN A 20 -1.56 -8.36 6.56
C ASN A 20 -2.15 -7.02 6.11
N ILE A 21 -2.26 -6.06 7.03
CA ILE A 21 -2.71 -4.70 6.71
C ILE A 21 -1.65 -3.98 5.90
N GLY A 22 -0.37 -4.20 6.22
CA GLY A 22 0.71 -3.51 5.56
C GLY A 22 2.10 -3.90 6.05
N GLN A 23 3.09 -3.30 5.45
CA GLN A 23 4.49 -3.41 5.84
C GLN A 23 5.03 -2.07 6.27
N LEU A 24 5.86 -2.07 7.31
CA LEU A 24 6.58 -0.90 7.79
C LEU A 24 8.06 -1.06 7.49
N TYR A 25 8.63 -0.02 6.94
CA TYR A 25 10.06 0.10 6.72
C TYR A 25 10.64 1.04 7.76
N PHE A 26 11.50 0.53 8.63
CA PHE A 26 12.22 1.32 9.61
C PHE A 26 13.54 1.76 9.01
N SER A 27 13.75 3.06 8.89
CA SER A 27 15.08 3.59 8.54
C SER A 27 15.92 3.62 9.82
N ILE A 28 16.92 2.76 9.87
CA ILE A 28 17.89 2.72 10.97
C ILE A 28 18.86 3.90 10.87
N LYS A 29 19.05 4.46 9.68
CA LYS A 29 19.87 5.66 9.52
C LYS A 29 19.06 6.90 9.77
N TYR A 30 19.39 7.45 10.86
CA TYR A 30 18.89 8.70 11.36
C TYR A 30 19.45 9.85 10.53
N ASP A 31 18.69 10.32 9.54
CA ASP A 31 19.00 11.58 8.88
C ASP A 31 18.44 12.73 9.71
N GLN A 32 19.34 13.32 10.53
CA GLN A 32 18.98 14.47 11.36
C GLN A 32 18.45 15.66 10.56
N LYS A 33 18.92 15.85 9.31
CA LYS A 33 18.45 16.95 8.45
C LYS A 33 17.00 16.71 8.04
N LEU A 34 16.69 15.50 7.58
CA LEU A 34 15.34 15.11 7.20
C LEU A 34 14.38 15.22 8.38
N LEU A 35 14.77 14.70 9.54
CA LEU A 35 13.93 14.76 10.73
C LEU A 35 13.66 16.20 11.16
N LYS A 36 14.69 17.05 11.27
CA LYS A 36 14.52 18.47 11.60
C LYS A 36 13.61 19.17 10.59
N MET A 37 13.72 18.84 9.31
CA MET A 37 12.85 19.35 8.25
C MET A 37 11.40 18.95 8.45
N VAL A 38 11.15 17.66 8.75
CA VAL A 38 9.80 17.14 9.04
C VAL A 38 9.22 17.78 10.29
N LEU A 39 9.98 17.85 11.39
CA LEU A 39 9.55 18.47 12.63
C LEU A 39 9.25 19.96 12.46
N LYS A 40 10.12 20.70 11.77
CA LYS A 40 9.89 22.12 11.45
C LYS A 40 8.62 22.32 10.63
N LYS A 41 8.38 21.46 9.63
CA LYS A 41 7.19 21.55 8.78
C LYS A 41 5.90 21.23 9.54
N LYS A 42 5.95 20.34 10.53
CA LYS A 42 4.78 19.90 11.30
C LYS A 42 4.49 20.76 12.52
N LEU A 43 5.51 21.19 13.23
CA LEU A 43 5.43 21.89 14.50
C LEU A 43 5.75 23.40 14.40
N GLY A 44 6.17 23.86 13.22
CA GLY A 44 6.56 25.26 13.04
C GLY A 44 7.70 25.67 14.00
N LEU A 45 7.52 26.77 14.71
CA LEU A 45 8.51 27.26 15.69
C LEU A 45 8.62 26.38 16.93
N LEU A 46 7.58 25.60 17.27
CA LEU A 46 7.56 24.74 18.45
C LEU A 46 8.61 23.62 18.38
N TYR A 47 9.11 23.28 17.19
CA TYR A 47 10.16 22.28 17.08
C TYR A 47 11.46 22.67 17.81
N LYS A 48 11.71 23.98 17.98
CA LYS A 48 12.90 24.50 18.70
C LYS A 48 12.85 24.20 20.20
N LEU A 49 11.67 23.94 20.75
CA LEU A 49 11.47 23.57 22.15
C LEU A 49 11.79 22.10 22.43
N ILE A 50 11.97 21.27 21.38
CA ILE A 50 12.29 19.85 21.55
C ILE A 50 13.78 19.71 21.90
N PRO A 51 14.12 19.16 23.05
CA PRO A 51 15.52 18.96 23.43
C PRO A 51 16.24 18.01 22.46
N ASN A 52 17.51 18.27 22.21
CA ASN A 52 18.32 17.48 21.29
C ASN A 52 18.39 15.98 21.66
N PHE A 53 18.34 15.65 22.95
CA PHE A 53 18.36 14.25 23.39
C PHE A 53 17.09 13.50 22.98
N LEU A 54 15.92 14.17 22.95
CA LEU A 54 14.68 13.59 22.43
C LEU A 54 14.73 13.45 20.91
N ILE A 55 15.26 14.46 20.20
CA ILE A 55 15.42 14.39 18.75
C ILE A 55 16.26 13.17 18.35
N LYS A 56 17.29 12.83 19.11
CA LYS A 56 18.14 11.66 18.88
C LYS A 56 17.42 10.31 19.08
N ARG A 57 16.27 10.31 19.74
CA ARG A 57 15.45 9.10 19.99
C ARG A 57 14.26 8.97 19.05
N ILE A 58 14.06 9.94 18.17
CA ILE A 58 12.98 9.89 17.16
C ILE A 58 13.52 9.24 15.89
N PHE A 59 12.81 8.25 15.37
CA PHE A 59 13.07 7.68 14.06
C PHE A 59 11.83 7.86 13.17
N ILE A 60 12.04 7.90 11.86
CA ILE A 60 10.99 8.03 10.88
C ILE A 60 10.75 6.65 10.27
N THR A 61 9.49 6.24 10.22
CA THR A 61 9.06 5.04 9.51
C THR A 61 8.23 5.43 8.30
N ALA A 62 8.40 4.70 7.21
CA ALA A 62 7.49 4.70 6.08
C ALA A 62 6.79 3.34 6.04
N GLY A 63 5.50 3.33 5.75
CA GLY A 63 4.72 2.10 5.63
C GLY A 63 3.96 2.07 4.33
N LEU A 64 3.76 0.86 3.82
CA LEU A 64 2.88 0.55 2.71
C LEU A 64 1.72 -0.27 3.24
N ILE A 65 0.52 0.04 2.76
CA ILE A 65 -0.71 -0.62 3.16
C ILE A 65 -1.27 -1.36 1.95
N ASN A 66 -1.81 -2.56 2.17
CA ASN A 66 -2.45 -3.33 1.13
C ASN A 66 -3.59 -2.52 0.47
N SER A 67 -3.74 -2.63 -0.84
CA SER A 67 -4.75 -1.88 -1.60
C SER A 67 -6.19 -2.19 -1.20
N ASP A 68 -6.48 -3.33 -0.56
CA ASP A 68 -7.81 -3.65 0.01
C ASP A 68 -8.25 -2.64 1.06
N HIS A 69 -7.27 -2.03 1.72
CA HIS A 69 -7.50 -0.97 2.70
C HIS A 69 -7.50 0.43 2.08
N SER A 70 -7.49 0.55 0.74
CA SER A 70 -7.52 1.86 0.08
C SER A 70 -8.70 2.69 0.56
N THR A 71 -8.43 3.94 0.88
CA THR A 71 -9.42 4.94 1.32
C THR A 71 -9.80 5.89 0.19
N TYR A 72 -9.29 5.65 -1.00
CA TYR A 72 -9.59 6.43 -2.19
C TYR A 72 -10.19 5.55 -3.27
N ARG A 73 -11.15 6.12 -4.01
CA ARG A 73 -11.69 5.57 -5.26
C ARG A 73 -11.54 6.60 -6.37
N ALA A 74 -11.14 6.15 -7.55
CA ALA A 74 -11.12 6.96 -8.76
C ALA A 74 -12.26 6.51 -9.67
N ILE A 75 -13.08 7.43 -10.11
CA ILE A 75 -14.18 7.19 -11.05
C ILE A 75 -13.95 8.07 -12.29
N ILE A 76 -13.92 7.43 -13.45
CA ILE A 76 -13.87 8.15 -14.72
C ILE A 76 -15.30 8.27 -15.23
N LYS A 77 -15.80 9.48 -15.39
CA LYS A 77 -17.10 9.72 -16.01
C LYS A 77 -16.99 9.59 -17.52
N LYS A 78 -17.96 8.90 -18.14
CA LYS A 78 -17.95 8.66 -19.59
C LYS A 78 -18.24 9.91 -20.40
N GLU A 79 -19.03 10.85 -19.85
CA GLU A 79 -19.56 11.99 -20.56
C GLU A 79 -18.46 13.01 -20.91
N ASP A 80 -17.57 13.25 -19.98
CA ASP A 80 -16.52 14.28 -20.08
C ASP A 80 -15.09 13.75 -19.87
N LEU A 81 -14.96 12.43 -19.70
CA LEU A 81 -13.70 11.74 -19.36
C LEU A 81 -13.03 12.31 -18.09
N SER A 82 -13.78 13.00 -17.24
CA SER A 82 -13.25 13.59 -16.02
C SER A 82 -12.95 12.54 -14.97
N LEU A 83 -11.83 12.72 -14.25
CA LEU A 83 -11.41 11.86 -13.14
C LEU A 83 -11.91 12.41 -11.81
N HIS A 84 -12.86 11.72 -11.19
CA HIS A 84 -13.37 12.05 -9.87
C HIS A 84 -12.70 11.17 -8.80
N ILE A 85 -12.12 11.81 -7.79
CA ILE A 85 -11.47 11.14 -6.68
C ILE A 85 -12.37 11.26 -5.45
N ILE A 86 -12.84 10.13 -4.97
CA ILE A 86 -13.65 10.03 -3.76
C ILE A 86 -12.76 9.52 -2.63
N ARG A 87 -12.78 10.23 -1.50
CA ARG A 87 -12.06 9.85 -0.28
C ARG A 87 -13.04 9.39 0.78
N ASP A 88 -12.80 8.19 1.32
CA ASP A 88 -13.56 7.66 2.44
C ASP A 88 -12.88 8.05 3.76
N HIS A 89 -13.32 9.14 4.35
CA HIS A 89 -12.76 9.69 5.59
C HIS A 89 -12.98 8.78 6.81
N GLU A 90 -14.13 8.09 6.88
CA GLU A 90 -14.42 7.20 8.00
C GLU A 90 -13.56 5.93 7.93
N LYS A 91 -13.41 5.34 6.75
CA LYS A 91 -12.50 4.21 6.54
C LYS A 91 -11.05 4.61 6.88
N GLU A 92 -10.61 5.80 6.45
CA GLU A 92 -9.26 6.30 6.75
C GLU A 92 -9.02 6.44 8.26
N LYS A 93 -10.01 6.98 8.98
CA LYS A 93 -9.94 7.18 10.43
C LYS A 93 -9.82 5.85 11.18
N LYS A 94 -10.65 4.87 10.80
CA LYS A 94 -10.61 3.50 11.35
C LYS A 94 -9.26 2.82 11.07
N LEU A 95 -8.81 2.87 9.83
CA LEU A 95 -7.53 2.29 9.41
C LEU A 95 -6.35 2.93 10.15
N LYS A 96 -6.36 4.25 10.28
CA LYS A 96 -5.35 4.98 11.03
C LYS A 96 -5.30 4.52 12.50
N PHE A 97 -6.44 4.41 13.14
CA PHE A 97 -6.54 3.92 14.52
C PHE A 97 -5.98 2.49 14.65
N GLU A 98 -6.34 1.60 13.73
CA GLU A 98 -5.87 0.21 13.75
C GLU A 98 -4.36 0.11 13.55
N VAL A 99 -3.79 0.82 12.57
CA VAL A 99 -2.34 0.87 12.32
C VAL A 99 -1.61 1.38 13.57
N PHE A 100 -2.12 2.43 14.22
CA PHE A 100 -1.50 2.95 15.44
C PHE A 100 -1.56 1.99 16.62
N ASN A 101 -2.67 1.29 16.79
CA ASN A 101 -2.80 0.28 17.83
C ASN A 101 -1.78 -0.86 17.62
N GLN A 102 -1.62 -1.34 16.39
CA GLN A 102 -0.61 -2.37 16.08
C GLN A 102 0.81 -1.86 16.32
N LEU A 103 1.12 -0.63 15.90
CA LEU A 103 2.42 -0.01 16.16
C LEU A 103 2.72 0.12 17.65
N ASN A 104 1.75 0.52 18.46
CA ASN A 104 1.92 0.64 19.90
C ASN A 104 2.04 -0.73 20.59
N LEU A 105 1.37 -1.77 20.08
CA LEU A 105 1.55 -3.13 20.56
C LEU A 105 2.98 -3.64 20.30
N LEU A 106 3.48 -3.43 19.08
CA LEU A 106 4.89 -3.71 18.76
C LEU A 106 5.82 -2.87 19.62
N GLY A 107 5.49 -1.60 19.81
CA GLY A 107 6.28 -0.67 20.62
C GLY A 107 6.49 -1.11 22.06
N LYS A 108 5.52 -1.79 22.67
CA LYS A 108 5.68 -2.37 24.03
C LYS A 108 6.81 -3.38 24.11
N ASN A 109 7.02 -4.17 23.05
CA ASN A 109 8.06 -5.18 23.01
C ASN A 109 9.45 -4.61 22.70
N TYR A 110 9.51 -3.48 22.03
CA TYR A 110 10.75 -2.87 21.52
C TYR A 110 11.05 -1.48 22.12
N ASN A 111 10.32 -1.07 23.16
CA ASN A 111 10.50 0.20 23.86
C ASN A 111 10.40 1.44 22.96
N PHE A 112 9.43 1.46 22.03
CA PHE A 112 9.09 2.67 21.27
C PHE A 112 7.59 2.94 21.30
N PHE A 113 7.20 4.15 20.92
CA PHE A 113 5.78 4.50 20.73
C PHE A 113 5.59 5.34 19.47
N ALA A 114 4.44 5.15 18.83
CA ALA A 114 4.09 5.87 17.62
C ALA A 114 3.50 7.25 17.95
N VAL A 115 4.08 8.32 17.37
CA VAL A 115 3.59 9.67 17.55
C VAL A 115 2.54 10.00 16.51
N ASN A 116 1.26 9.82 16.86
CA ASN A 116 0.13 10.00 15.95
C ASN A 116 0.08 11.41 15.31
N LEU A 117 0.40 12.46 16.09
CA LEU A 117 0.41 13.84 15.61
C LEU A 117 1.37 14.07 14.43
N LEU A 118 2.48 13.34 14.41
CA LEU A 118 3.49 13.45 13.36
C LEU A 118 3.23 12.55 12.15
N SER A 119 2.31 11.60 12.27
CA SER A 119 1.99 10.66 11.19
C SER A 119 1.10 11.28 10.12
N LYS A 120 1.20 10.73 8.91
CA LYS A 120 0.39 11.15 7.77
C LYS A 120 0.19 10.01 6.79
N PHE A 121 -1.03 9.79 6.35
CA PHE A 121 -1.29 9.02 5.15
C PHE A 121 -0.95 9.83 3.90
N CYS A 122 -0.40 9.14 2.89
CA CYS A 122 -0.11 9.77 1.61
C CYS A 122 -1.41 10.21 0.92
N LYS A 123 -1.33 11.30 0.16
CA LYS A 123 -2.42 11.73 -0.70
C LYS A 123 -2.54 10.79 -1.90
N PHE A 124 -3.71 10.76 -2.54
CA PHE A 124 -3.93 10.09 -3.81
C PHE A 124 -2.82 10.39 -4.83
N GLY A 125 -2.46 9.39 -5.63
CA GLY A 125 -1.43 9.52 -6.66
C GLY A 125 0.03 9.51 -6.18
N ARG A 126 0.27 9.31 -4.88
CA ARG A 126 1.63 9.20 -4.32
C ARG A 126 2.06 7.76 -4.01
N SER A 127 1.34 6.78 -4.50
CA SER A 127 1.78 5.39 -4.45
C SER A 127 2.87 5.14 -5.49
N PHE A 128 3.83 4.30 -5.16
CA PHE A 128 4.85 3.81 -6.10
C PHE A 128 4.41 2.50 -6.80
N ARG A 129 3.26 1.98 -6.44
CA ARG A 129 2.74 0.70 -6.93
C ARG A 129 1.37 0.92 -7.52
N PHE A 130 1.21 0.48 -8.76
CA PHE A 130 -0.02 0.61 -9.54
C PHE A 130 -0.41 -0.76 -10.06
N GLY A 131 -1.71 -1.00 -10.20
CA GLY A 131 -2.24 -2.26 -10.72
C GLY A 131 -3.75 -2.35 -10.54
N CYS A 132 -4.29 -3.56 -10.65
CA CYS A 132 -5.69 -3.90 -10.43
C CYS A 132 -6.68 -3.19 -11.37
N SER A 133 -6.23 -2.75 -12.55
CA SER A 133 -7.10 -2.04 -13.49
C SER A 133 -7.99 -2.98 -14.31
N ILE A 134 -7.53 -4.21 -14.56
CA ILE A 134 -8.26 -5.25 -15.28
C ILE A 134 -8.08 -6.57 -14.50
N PRO A 135 -8.74 -6.69 -13.32
CA PRO A 135 -8.46 -7.76 -12.38
C PRO A 135 -8.80 -9.14 -12.95
N MET A 136 -8.05 -10.15 -12.52
CA MET A 136 -8.35 -11.54 -12.80
C MET A 136 -9.56 -11.97 -11.97
N LEU A 137 -10.61 -12.43 -12.64
CA LEU A 137 -11.81 -12.92 -12.01
C LEU A 137 -11.94 -14.44 -12.13
N ASN A 138 -12.46 -15.09 -11.10
CA ASN A 138 -12.87 -16.47 -11.14
C ASN A 138 -14.28 -16.61 -11.74
N LYS A 139 -14.74 -17.86 -11.97
CA LYS A 139 -16.04 -18.13 -12.61
C LYS A 139 -17.22 -17.51 -11.87
N ASP A 140 -17.19 -17.49 -10.55
CA ASP A 140 -18.30 -16.96 -9.74
C ASP A 140 -18.30 -15.43 -9.74
N GLU A 141 -17.15 -14.82 -9.62
CA GLU A 141 -16.98 -13.36 -9.73
C GLU A 141 -17.35 -12.83 -11.13
N ILE A 142 -17.13 -13.62 -12.18
CA ILE A 142 -17.57 -13.30 -13.55
C ILE A 142 -19.10 -13.23 -13.62
N LYS A 143 -19.80 -14.18 -13.00
CA LYS A 143 -21.29 -14.19 -12.95
C LYS A 143 -21.84 -12.98 -12.21
N GLU A 144 -21.12 -12.50 -11.18
CA GLU A 144 -21.48 -11.33 -10.40
C GLU A 144 -21.10 -10.01 -11.06
N ASN A 145 -20.29 -10.03 -12.10
CA ASN A 145 -19.83 -8.82 -12.81
C ASN A 145 -20.93 -8.20 -13.68
N LYS A 146 -22.00 -7.70 -13.00
CA LYS A 146 -23.19 -7.11 -13.64
C LYS A 146 -22.86 -5.89 -14.52
N ASN A 147 -21.74 -5.21 -14.27
CA ASN A 147 -21.36 -4.00 -14.99
C ASN A 147 -20.59 -4.29 -16.30
N ASN A 148 -20.42 -5.56 -16.66
CA ASN A 148 -19.70 -5.97 -17.87
C ASN A 148 -18.32 -5.29 -18.04
N ASN A 149 -17.64 -5.05 -16.91
CA ASN A 149 -16.30 -4.45 -16.89
C ASN A 149 -15.29 -5.40 -17.52
N LEU A 150 -14.21 -4.84 -18.08
CA LEU A 150 -13.07 -5.62 -18.53
C LEU A 150 -12.43 -6.34 -17.34
N TYR A 151 -12.10 -7.61 -17.55
CA TYR A 151 -11.39 -8.46 -16.59
C TYR A 151 -10.45 -9.41 -17.35
N THR A 152 -9.52 -10.03 -16.67
CA THR A 152 -8.72 -11.14 -17.20
C THR A 152 -9.24 -12.47 -16.69
N LYS A 153 -9.18 -13.48 -17.55
CA LYS A 153 -9.40 -14.88 -17.21
C LYS A 153 -8.22 -15.41 -16.37
N LYS A 154 -8.35 -16.61 -15.81
CA LYS A 154 -7.29 -17.23 -15.02
C LYS A 154 -5.96 -17.36 -15.77
N ASN A 155 -6.01 -17.65 -17.07
CA ASN A 155 -4.84 -17.71 -17.94
C ASN A 155 -4.28 -16.34 -18.37
N GLY A 156 -4.79 -15.23 -17.83
CA GLY A 156 -4.34 -13.87 -18.15
C GLY A 156 -4.95 -13.25 -19.40
N GLU A 157 -5.79 -13.97 -20.16
CA GLU A 157 -6.44 -13.47 -21.37
C GLU A 157 -7.52 -12.43 -21.02
N ILE A 158 -7.56 -11.32 -21.74
CA ILE A 158 -8.57 -10.28 -21.57
C ILE A 158 -9.94 -10.78 -22.04
N SER A 159 -10.99 -10.55 -21.27
CA SER A 159 -12.34 -11.09 -21.48
C SER A 159 -12.97 -10.79 -22.83
N LYS A 160 -12.61 -9.68 -23.49
CA LYS A 160 -13.20 -9.22 -24.76
C LYS A 160 -12.28 -9.35 -25.96
N PHE A 161 -11.07 -9.85 -25.77
CA PHE A 161 -10.07 -9.96 -26.85
C PHE A 161 -9.49 -11.38 -26.86
N LYS A 162 -9.47 -12.00 -28.02
CA LYS A 162 -8.81 -13.30 -28.22
C LYS A 162 -7.30 -13.12 -28.33
N ASN A 163 -6.53 -14.01 -27.69
CA ASN A 163 -5.08 -14.05 -27.74
C ASN A 163 -4.38 -12.76 -27.29
N VAL A 164 -5.03 -11.98 -26.42
CA VAL A 164 -4.45 -10.80 -25.80
C VAL A 164 -4.38 -11.02 -24.29
N TYR A 165 -3.17 -10.96 -23.74
CA TYR A 165 -2.88 -11.33 -22.35
C TYR A 165 -2.31 -10.15 -21.59
N ILE A 166 -2.67 -10.03 -20.32
CA ILE A 166 -2.08 -9.07 -19.37
C ILE A 166 -1.17 -9.84 -18.42
N ILE A 167 0.09 -9.46 -18.39
CA ILE A 167 1.14 -10.14 -17.64
C ILE A 167 1.74 -9.30 -16.50
N ASP A 168 1.28 -8.06 -16.34
CA ASP A 168 1.73 -7.14 -15.30
C ASP A 168 0.76 -7.10 -14.10
N SER A 169 0.96 -6.15 -13.18
CA SER A 169 0.12 -5.97 -11.99
C SER A 169 -1.30 -5.49 -12.29
N SER A 170 -1.62 -5.12 -13.53
CA SER A 170 -2.97 -4.71 -13.92
C SER A 170 -4.00 -5.82 -13.73
N ASN A 171 -3.57 -7.09 -13.86
CA ASN A 171 -4.45 -8.25 -13.68
C ASN A 171 -4.57 -8.73 -12.21
N PHE A 172 -3.88 -8.13 -11.26
CA PHE A 172 -4.04 -8.48 -9.86
C PHE A 172 -5.39 -8.00 -9.32
N LYS A 173 -5.96 -8.74 -8.37
CA LYS A 173 -7.17 -8.31 -7.65
C LYS A 173 -6.86 -7.21 -6.66
N ASN A 174 -5.68 -7.27 -6.04
CA ASN A 174 -5.19 -6.28 -5.08
C ASN A 174 -3.66 -6.16 -5.18
N ILE A 175 -3.16 -5.03 -4.74
CA ILE A 175 -1.71 -4.79 -4.63
C ILE A 175 -1.30 -5.05 -3.18
N PRO A 176 -0.44 -6.04 -2.93
CA PRO A 176 0.09 -6.30 -1.59
C PRO A 176 0.97 -5.14 -1.10
N ALA A 177 1.12 -5.03 0.20
CA ALA A 177 1.98 -4.03 0.82
C ALA A 177 3.47 -4.29 0.54
N GLY A 178 3.86 -5.57 0.34
CA GLY A 178 5.21 -5.98 0.01
C GLY A 178 5.68 -5.59 -1.39
N ASP A 179 6.92 -5.91 -1.75
CA ASP A 179 7.41 -5.73 -3.12
C ASP A 179 6.67 -6.68 -4.07
N ILE A 180 6.16 -6.13 -5.18
CA ILE A 180 5.35 -6.87 -6.15
C ILE A 180 6.14 -7.35 -7.36
N SER A 181 7.41 -6.96 -7.52
CA SER A 181 8.20 -7.25 -8.72
C SER A 181 8.32 -8.75 -8.96
N LEU A 182 8.70 -9.50 -7.92
CA LEU A 182 8.81 -10.96 -8.01
C LEU A 182 7.46 -11.63 -8.30
N THR A 183 6.40 -11.14 -7.68
CA THR A 183 5.03 -11.66 -7.91
C THR A 183 4.57 -11.39 -9.35
N ILE A 184 4.88 -10.22 -9.91
CA ILE A 184 4.60 -9.90 -11.33
C ILE A 184 5.36 -10.86 -12.24
N MET A 185 6.65 -11.07 -12.01
CA MET A 185 7.48 -11.97 -12.82
C MET A 185 6.98 -13.42 -12.76
N ALA A 186 6.65 -13.91 -11.56
CA ALA A 186 6.11 -15.26 -11.37
C ALA A 186 4.75 -15.42 -12.07
N ASN A 187 3.87 -14.42 -11.99
CA ASN A 187 2.58 -14.45 -12.67
C ASN A 187 2.72 -14.39 -14.20
N ALA A 188 3.65 -13.58 -14.71
CA ALA A 188 3.95 -13.51 -16.13
C ALA A 188 4.45 -14.86 -16.68
N LEU A 189 5.37 -15.50 -15.95
CA LEU A 189 5.86 -16.84 -16.30
C LEU A 189 4.72 -17.88 -16.29
N ARG A 190 3.89 -17.87 -15.24
CA ARG A 190 2.72 -18.77 -15.15
C ARG A 190 1.81 -18.61 -16.37
N ILE A 191 1.45 -17.36 -16.71
CA ILE A 191 0.59 -17.06 -17.87
C ILE A 191 1.24 -17.55 -19.18
N ALA A 192 2.54 -17.31 -19.35
CA ALA A 192 3.26 -17.75 -20.54
C ALA A 192 3.23 -19.29 -20.67
N VAL A 193 3.52 -20.02 -19.58
CA VAL A 193 3.53 -21.48 -19.58
C VAL A 193 2.12 -22.06 -19.82
N GLU A 194 1.08 -21.50 -19.19
CA GLU A 194 -0.30 -21.96 -19.37
C GLU A 194 -0.82 -21.79 -20.81
N ASN A 195 -0.28 -20.81 -21.56
CA ASN A 195 -0.73 -20.53 -22.94
C ASN A 195 0.25 -21.02 -24.03
N GLN A 196 1.31 -21.74 -23.68
CA GLN A 196 2.20 -22.37 -24.67
C GLN A 196 1.61 -23.64 -25.33
N ASN A 197 0.61 -24.23 -24.69
CA ASN A 197 0.04 -25.51 -25.10
C ASN A 197 -1.32 -25.36 -25.82
N ASP A 198 -1.76 -24.15 -26.07
CA ASP A 198 -2.95 -23.81 -26.86
C ASP A 198 -2.56 -23.30 -28.26
#